data_7acd2e0e66d264151e1e08dbc8d20775
#
_entry.id   7acd2e0e66d264151e1e08dbc8d20775
#
_cell.length_a   1.000
_cell.length_b   1.000
_cell.length_c   1.000
_cell.angle_alpha   90.00
_cell.angle_beta   90.00
_cell.angle_gamma   90.00
#
_symmetry.space_group_name_H-M   'P 1'
#
loop_
_entity.id
_entity.type
_entity.pdbx_description
1 polymer ?
#
loop_
_entity_poly.entity_id
_entity_poly.type
_entity_poly.pdbx_seq_one_letter_code
_entity_poly.pdbx_strand_id
1 'polypeptide(L)'
;LDMRMDSGTLSRGVTAADIVNSWELGDLIGLFRRYGEDPFAVPIARAIVMHRERYGPLMTTESLVALIRRTLPAPAQRKAGTHPARRIFQALRIAVNDEMEALRETLESLPSFCGDPATVVFITYHSLEDRLVKQHMKTWAAEGKGLLVTKKPLVPREEEIRENKRSRSAKLRVFRFGPVPTREERRAARRKEGRSGGLPSA
;
A
#
# COMPACT_ATOMS: atom_id res chain seq x y z
N LEU A 1 -20.87 5.92 2.82
CA LEU A 1 -19.99 5.07 2.03
C LEU A 1 -19.36 5.88 0.88
N ASP A 2 -18.75 7.02 1.22
CA ASP A 2 -18.11 7.93 0.25
C ASP A 2 -16.67 7.48 -0.06
N MET A 3 -15.76 7.57 0.89
CA MET A 3 -14.34 7.20 0.84
C MET A 3 -13.45 8.08 -0.05
N ARG A 4 -13.95 9.17 -0.62
CA ARG A 4 -13.11 10.16 -1.31
C ARG A 4 -12.23 10.88 -0.30
N MET A 5 -10.98 11.16 -0.68
CA MET A 5 -10.02 11.89 0.16
C MET A 5 -10.07 13.40 -0.06
N ASP A 6 -10.54 13.83 -1.23
CA ASP A 6 -10.78 15.22 -1.55
C ASP A 6 -12.21 15.61 -1.16
N SER A 7 -12.36 16.48 -0.19
CA SER A 7 -13.63 17.05 0.24
C SER A 7 -14.00 18.33 -0.53
N GLY A 8 -13.29 18.62 -1.63
CA GLY A 8 -13.50 19.83 -2.44
C GLY A 8 -14.75 19.76 -3.32
N THR A 9 -15.39 20.92 -3.55
CA THR A 9 -16.55 21.11 -4.42
C THR A 9 -16.32 20.70 -5.90
N LEU A 10 -15.10 20.35 -6.30
CA LEU A 10 -14.74 19.92 -7.63
C LEU A 10 -14.71 18.41 -7.81
N SER A 11 -14.82 17.62 -6.72
CA SER A 11 -14.78 16.17 -6.79
C SER A 11 -16.10 15.59 -7.30
N ARG A 12 -16.18 15.40 -8.62
CA ARG A 12 -17.19 14.58 -9.29
C ARG A 12 -16.80 13.10 -9.35
N GLY A 13 -15.84 12.68 -8.52
CA GLY A 13 -15.33 11.32 -8.52
C GLY A 13 -16.35 10.29 -8.03
N VAL A 14 -16.19 9.07 -8.49
CA VAL A 14 -16.99 7.90 -8.09
C VAL A 14 -16.80 7.64 -6.61
N THR A 15 -17.89 7.43 -5.88
CA THR A 15 -17.85 7.05 -4.46
C THR A 15 -17.78 5.52 -4.28
N ALA A 16 -17.42 5.07 -3.08
CA ALA A 16 -17.50 3.64 -2.78
C ALA A 16 -18.94 3.10 -2.84
N ALA A 17 -19.95 3.96 -2.57
CA ALA A 17 -21.35 3.61 -2.75
C ALA A 17 -21.68 3.38 -4.24
N ASP A 18 -21.19 4.24 -5.13
CA ASP A 18 -21.38 4.07 -6.56
C ASP A 18 -20.75 2.75 -7.05
N ILE A 19 -19.54 2.44 -6.61
CA ILE A 19 -18.85 1.20 -6.98
C ILE A 19 -19.67 -0.02 -6.59
N VAL A 20 -20.08 -0.15 -5.33
CA VAL A 20 -20.81 -1.34 -4.86
C VAL A 20 -22.23 -1.45 -5.44
N ASN A 21 -22.84 -0.32 -5.82
CA ASN A 21 -24.20 -0.31 -6.31
C ASN A 21 -24.33 -0.35 -7.84
N SER A 22 -23.30 0.05 -8.60
CA SER A 22 -23.39 0.12 -10.06
C SER A 22 -22.46 -0.82 -10.81
N TRP A 23 -21.30 -1.19 -10.24
CA TRP A 23 -20.35 -2.02 -10.97
C TRP A 23 -20.84 -3.44 -11.17
N GLU A 24 -20.46 -4.02 -12.29
CA GLU A 24 -20.79 -5.41 -12.64
C GLU A 24 -20.09 -6.40 -11.71
N LEU A 25 -20.66 -7.60 -11.60
CA LEU A 25 -20.11 -8.66 -10.74
C LEU A 25 -18.64 -8.96 -11.04
N GLY A 26 -18.28 -9.00 -12.32
CA GLY A 26 -16.90 -9.26 -12.77
C GLY A 26 -15.92 -8.19 -12.28
N ASP A 27 -16.32 -6.93 -12.37
CA ASP A 27 -15.49 -5.78 -11.97
C ASP A 27 -15.28 -5.74 -10.46
N LEU A 28 -16.35 -6.01 -9.67
CA LEU A 28 -16.25 -6.13 -8.22
C LEU A 28 -15.32 -7.27 -7.79
N ILE A 29 -15.40 -8.43 -8.45
CA ILE A 29 -14.48 -9.54 -8.19
C ILE A 29 -13.03 -9.13 -8.51
N GLY A 30 -12.83 -8.50 -9.67
CA GLY A 30 -11.54 -7.99 -10.11
C GLY A 30 -10.95 -7.01 -9.11
N LEU A 31 -11.73 -6.04 -8.68
CA LEU A 31 -11.39 -5.05 -7.67
C LEU A 31 -10.94 -5.69 -6.35
N PHE A 32 -11.77 -6.56 -5.80
CA PHE A 32 -11.49 -7.19 -4.50
C PHE A 32 -10.32 -8.18 -4.53
N ARG A 33 -10.07 -8.83 -5.66
CA ARG A 33 -8.87 -9.65 -5.86
C ARG A 33 -7.62 -8.81 -6.03
N ARG A 34 -7.67 -7.79 -6.90
CA ARG A 34 -6.51 -6.97 -7.27
C ARG A 34 -6.05 -6.08 -6.12
N TYR A 35 -6.98 -5.34 -5.50
CA TYR A 35 -6.65 -4.32 -4.49
C TYR A 35 -6.93 -4.76 -3.06
N GLY A 36 -7.84 -5.71 -2.85
CA GLY A 36 -8.09 -6.30 -1.54
C GLY A 36 -7.20 -7.51 -1.23
N GLU A 37 -6.69 -8.18 -2.26
CA GLU A 37 -6.04 -9.50 -2.12
C GLU A 37 -6.91 -10.44 -1.25
N ASP A 38 -8.25 -10.35 -1.42
CA ASP A 38 -9.20 -11.03 -0.56
C ASP A 38 -9.58 -12.41 -1.13
N PRO A 39 -9.34 -13.50 -0.37
CA PRO A 39 -9.70 -14.85 -0.82
C PRO A 39 -11.20 -15.07 -0.98
N PHE A 40 -12.04 -14.22 -0.34
CA PHE A 40 -13.48 -14.26 -0.42
C PHE A 40 -14.07 -13.23 -1.40
N ALA A 41 -13.25 -12.69 -2.33
CA ALA A 41 -13.69 -11.70 -3.31
C ALA A 41 -14.96 -12.14 -4.07
N VAL A 42 -15.01 -13.39 -4.53
CA VAL A 42 -16.16 -13.92 -5.29
C VAL A 42 -17.45 -13.97 -4.46
N PRO A 43 -17.49 -14.66 -3.30
CA PRO A 43 -18.73 -14.72 -2.52
C PRO A 43 -19.16 -13.32 -2.01
N ILE A 44 -18.23 -12.43 -1.67
CA ILE A 44 -18.57 -11.07 -1.23
C ILE A 44 -19.18 -10.25 -2.38
N ALA A 45 -18.55 -10.27 -3.57
CA ALA A 45 -19.10 -9.55 -4.73
C ALA A 45 -20.49 -10.06 -5.12
N ARG A 46 -20.70 -11.39 -5.14
CA ARG A 46 -22.03 -11.98 -5.37
C ARG A 46 -23.05 -11.52 -4.33
N ALA A 47 -22.68 -11.51 -3.05
CA ALA A 47 -23.57 -11.06 -1.99
C ALA A 47 -23.95 -9.58 -2.15
N ILE A 48 -23.01 -8.72 -2.57
CA ILE A 48 -23.28 -7.29 -2.86
C ILE A 48 -24.31 -7.17 -4.00
N VAL A 49 -24.08 -7.83 -5.12
CA VAL A 49 -24.98 -7.78 -6.29
C VAL A 49 -26.38 -8.30 -5.92
N MET A 50 -26.46 -9.49 -5.31
CA MET A 50 -27.75 -10.04 -4.86
C MET A 50 -28.46 -9.13 -3.85
N HIS A 51 -27.71 -8.46 -2.96
CA HIS A 51 -28.31 -7.56 -1.99
C HIS A 51 -28.95 -6.34 -2.66
N ARG A 52 -28.19 -5.65 -3.55
CA ARG A 52 -28.71 -4.46 -4.22
C ARG A 52 -29.90 -4.73 -5.13
N GLU A 53 -29.94 -5.91 -5.76
CA GLU A 53 -31.06 -6.35 -6.60
C GLU A 53 -32.33 -6.66 -5.78
N ARG A 54 -32.17 -7.25 -4.59
CA ARG A 54 -33.31 -7.73 -3.79
C ARG A 54 -33.79 -6.72 -2.74
N TYR A 55 -32.87 -5.96 -2.14
CA TYR A 55 -33.13 -5.11 -0.97
C TYR A 55 -32.84 -3.64 -1.21
N GLY A 56 -32.33 -3.29 -2.40
CA GLY A 56 -31.92 -1.93 -2.74
C GLY A 56 -30.47 -1.62 -2.40
N PRO A 57 -30.04 -0.38 -2.65
CA PRO A 57 -28.64 0.03 -2.62
C PRO A 57 -28.02 0.00 -1.22
N LEU A 58 -26.71 -0.31 -1.18
CA LEU A 58 -25.87 -0.25 0.01
C LEU A 58 -25.34 1.18 0.18
N MET A 59 -25.93 1.95 1.09
CA MET A 59 -25.58 3.37 1.26
C MET A 59 -24.65 3.64 2.42
N THR A 60 -24.54 2.76 3.41
CA THR A 60 -23.75 2.98 4.60
C THR A 60 -22.62 1.97 4.78
N THR A 61 -21.62 2.38 5.52
CA THR A 61 -20.49 1.52 5.91
C THR A 61 -20.96 0.32 6.72
N GLU A 62 -21.92 0.52 7.61
CA GLU A 62 -22.47 -0.49 8.51
C GLU A 62 -23.20 -1.56 7.75
N SER A 63 -24.02 -1.21 6.75
CA SER A 63 -24.76 -2.16 5.91
C SER A 63 -23.81 -3.05 5.12
N LEU A 64 -22.74 -2.48 4.53
CA LEU A 64 -21.72 -3.24 3.82
C LEU A 64 -20.93 -4.17 4.76
N VAL A 65 -20.54 -3.70 5.94
CA VAL A 65 -19.87 -4.53 6.97
C VAL A 65 -20.76 -5.70 7.40
N ALA A 66 -22.04 -5.43 7.66
CA ALA A 66 -22.99 -6.47 8.06
C ALA A 66 -23.17 -7.53 6.96
N LEU A 67 -23.23 -7.11 5.69
CA LEU A 67 -23.31 -8.02 4.56
C LEU A 67 -22.06 -8.90 4.45
N ILE A 68 -20.86 -8.29 4.50
CA ILE A 68 -19.59 -9.02 4.44
C ILE A 68 -19.50 -10.05 5.58
N ARG A 69 -19.83 -9.67 6.81
CA ARG A 69 -19.82 -10.58 7.96
C ARG A 69 -20.74 -11.78 7.76
N ARG A 70 -21.95 -11.57 7.26
CA ARG A 70 -22.89 -12.68 6.98
C ARG A 70 -22.42 -13.60 5.87
N THR A 71 -21.67 -13.08 4.90
CA THR A 71 -21.14 -13.83 3.76
C THR A 71 -19.94 -14.69 4.13
N LEU A 72 -19.14 -14.27 5.11
CA LEU A 72 -17.94 -14.97 5.50
C LEU A 72 -18.24 -16.15 6.43
N PRO A 73 -17.61 -17.33 6.22
CA PRO A 73 -17.73 -18.45 7.14
C PRO A 73 -17.17 -18.10 8.52
N ALA A 74 -17.77 -18.62 9.58
CA ALA A 74 -17.40 -18.33 10.97
C ALA A 74 -15.89 -18.49 11.29
N PRO A 75 -15.16 -19.48 10.74
CA PRO A 75 -13.70 -19.58 10.92
C PRO A 75 -12.95 -18.38 10.32
N ALA A 76 -13.39 -17.88 9.15
CA ALA A 76 -12.76 -16.73 8.50
C ALA A 76 -12.97 -15.44 9.31
N GLN A 77 -14.15 -15.26 9.90
CA GLN A 77 -14.43 -14.12 10.78
C GLN A 77 -13.56 -14.11 12.03
N ARG A 78 -13.29 -15.29 12.62
CA ARG A 78 -12.49 -15.46 13.86
C ARG A 78 -10.98 -15.35 13.61
N LYS A 79 -10.50 -15.86 12.47
CA LYS A 79 -9.07 -15.87 12.12
C LYS A 79 -8.51 -14.46 11.82
N ALA A 80 -9.40 -13.50 11.68
CA ALA A 80 -9.01 -12.23 11.11
C ALA A 80 -8.15 -11.34 12.01
N GLY A 81 -8.08 -11.50 13.33
CA GLY A 81 -7.28 -10.56 14.17
C GLY A 81 -7.36 -9.09 13.71
N THR A 82 -8.04 -8.89 12.58
CA THR A 82 -8.30 -7.69 11.82
C THR A 82 -9.77 -7.71 11.41
N HIS A 83 -10.37 -6.55 11.31
CA HIS A 83 -11.77 -6.41 10.91
C HIS A 83 -12.04 -7.14 9.57
N PRO A 84 -13.05 -8.03 9.46
CA PRO A 84 -13.25 -8.90 8.29
C PRO A 84 -13.48 -8.15 6.97
N ALA A 85 -13.98 -6.92 7.03
CA ALA A 85 -14.20 -6.09 5.85
C ALA A 85 -12.98 -5.22 5.47
N ARG A 86 -11.86 -5.27 6.23
CA ARG A 86 -10.71 -4.37 6.00
C ARG A 86 -10.20 -4.41 4.57
N ARG A 87 -10.06 -5.61 3.99
CA ARG A 87 -9.54 -5.80 2.63
C ARG A 87 -10.48 -5.23 1.57
N ILE A 88 -11.78 -5.39 1.76
CA ILE A 88 -12.80 -4.85 0.85
C ILE A 88 -12.78 -3.31 0.91
N PHE A 89 -12.73 -2.72 2.11
CA PHE A 89 -12.62 -1.28 2.26
C PHE A 89 -11.29 -0.73 1.71
N GLN A 90 -10.18 -1.45 1.85
CA GLN A 90 -8.93 -1.08 1.20
C GLN A 90 -9.08 -1.07 -0.33
N ALA A 91 -9.69 -2.09 -0.92
CA ALA A 91 -9.91 -2.16 -2.35
C ALA A 91 -10.78 -1.01 -2.87
N LEU A 92 -11.88 -0.71 -2.17
CA LEU A 92 -12.75 0.41 -2.49
C LEU A 92 -12.02 1.75 -2.40
N ARG A 93 -11.25 1.99 -1.33
CA ARG A 93 -10.49 3.22 -1.13
C ARG A 93 -9.47 3.45 -2.25
N ILE A 94 -8.74 2.40 -2.59
CA ILE A 94 -7.75 2.45 -3.68
C ILE A 94 -8.42 2.79 -5.01
N ALA A 95 -9.59 2.22 -5.30
CA ALA A 95 -10.30 2.49 -6.55
C ALA A 95 -10.94 3.89 -6.58
N VAL A 96 -11.54 4.32 -5.47
CA VAL A 96 -12.17 5.65 -5.36
C VAL A 96 -11.16 6.78 -5.53
N ASN A 97 -9.94 6.61 -5.01
CA ASN A 97 -8.92 7.66 -4.99
C ASN A 97 -7.78 7.43 -6.00
N ASP A 98 -7.89 6.39 -6.83
CA ASP A 98 -6.89 6.00 -7.82
C ASP A 98 -5.44 5.92 -7.26
N GLU A 99 -5.35 5.45 -5.99
CA GLU A 99 -4.11 5.50 -5.20
C GLU A 99 -2.92 4.82 -5.89
N MET A 100 -3.18 3.70 -6.57
CA MET A 100 -2.11 2.92 -7.20
C MET A 100 -1.58 3.56 -8.48
N GLU A 101 -2.42 4.27 -9.23
CA GLU A 101 -1.99 5.00 -10.43
C GLU A 101 -1.24 6.27 -10.03
N ALA A 102 -1.75 7.03 -9.06
CA ALA A 102 -1.05 8.20 -8.53
C ALA A 102 0.36 7.84 -7.99
N LEU A 103 0.48 6.70 -7.29
CA LEU A 103 1.79 6.20 -6.86
C LEU A 103 2.66 5.80 -8.03
N ARG A 104 2.11 5.16 -9.08
CA ARG A 104 2.85 4.76 -10.29
C ARG A 104 3.41 5.98 -11.00
N GLU A 105 2.57 6.97 -11.30
CA GLU A 105 2.97 8.22 -11.95
C GLU A 105 4.05 8.95 -11.16
N THR A 106 3.91 9.00 -9.84
CA THR A 106 4.93 9.55 -8.94
C THR A 106 6.25 8.83 -9.09
N LEU A 107 6.25 7.49 -9.04
CA LEU A 107 7.46 6.69 -9.15
C LEU A 107 8.12 6.79 -10.55
N GLU A 108 7.34 6.89 -11.60
CA GLU A 108 7.82 7.03 -12.98
C GLU A 108 8.46 8.40 -13.21
N SER A 109 7.86 9.44 -12.68
CA SER A 109 8.35 10.83 -12.83
C SER A 109 9.50 11.18 -11.88
N LEU A 110 9.59 10.53 -10.72
CA LEU A 110 10.52 10.88 -9.65
C LEU A 110 12.00 11.01 -10.10
N PRO A 111 12.55 10.12 -10.95
CA PRO A 111 13.94 10.25 -11.40
C PRO A 111 14.23 11.55 -12.15
N SER A 112 13.23 12.17 -12.78
CA SER A 112 13.41 13.44 -13.50
C SER A 112 13.41 14.66 -12.57
N PHE A 113 12.83 14.54 -11.39
CA PHE A 113 12.77 15.60 -10.38
C PHE A 113 13.90 15.54 -9.36
N CYS A 114 14.51 14.35 -9.19
CA CYS A 114 15.58 14.18 -8.23
C CYS A 114 16.90 14.72 -8.77
N GLY A 115 17.56 15.58 -8.00
CA GLY A 115 18.93 15.98 -8.28
C GLY A 115 19.91 14.81 -8.08
N ASP A 116 21.16 15.02 -8.49
CA ASP A 116 22.25 14.04 -8.37
C ASP A 116 23.36 14.62 -7.47
N PRO A 117 23.58 14.06 -6.26
CA PRO A 117 22.89 12.91 -5.65
C PRO A 117 21.60 13.29 -4.92
N ALA A 118 20.62 12.36 -4.89
CA ALA A 118 19.41 12.49 -4.09
C ALA A 118 19.07 11.21 -3.34
N THR A 119 18.47 11.33 -2.16
CA THR A 119 17.97 10.19 -1.40
C THR A 119 16.47 10.29 -1.25
N VAL A 120 15.77 9.22 -1.64
CA VAL A 120 14.32 9.11 -1.51
C VAL A 120 13.95 8.04 -0.50
N VAL A 121 12.95 8.33 0.31
CA VAL A 121 12.44 7.45 1.36
C VAL A 121 10.95 7.24 1.12
N PHE A 122 10.53 5.98 1.05
CA PHE A 122 9.13 5.60 0.93
C PHE A 122 8.69 4.88 2.19
N ILE A 123 7.54 5.30 2.72
CA ILE A 123 6.82 4.57 3.77
C ILE A 123 5.51 4.07 3.16
N THR A 124 5.32 2.76 3.19
CA THR A 124 4.13 2.09 2.64
C THR A 124 3.40 1.36 3.74
N TYR A 125 2.07 1.25 3.66
CA TYR A 125 1.23 0.66 4.69
C TYR A 125 0.53 -0.63 4.26
N HIS A 126 0.61 -0.99 2.98
CA HIS A 126 0.08 -2.27 2.47
C HIS A 126 0.99 -2.91 1.41
N SER A 127 0.68 -4.18 1.09
CA SER A 127 1.49 -5.03 0.21
C SER A 127 1.60 -4.50 -1.22
N LEU A 128 0.56 -3.87 -1.73
CA LEU A 128 0.52 -3.38 -3.11
C LEU A 128 1.46 -2.19 -3.30
N GLU A 129 1.39 -1.19 -2.41
CA GLU A 129 2.33 -0.05 -2.40
C GLU A 129 3.78 -0.54 -2.29
N ASP A 130 4.07 -1.38 -1.28
CA ASP A 130 5.43 -1.89 -1.06
C ASP A 130 5.97 -2.66 -2.28
N ARG A 131 5.10 -3.42 -2.95
CA ARG A 131 5.45 -4.16 -4.17
C ARG A 131 5.80 -3.22 -5.31
N LEU A 132 4.98 -2.19 -5.54
CA LEU A 132 5.17 -1.22 -6.60
C LEU A 132 6.46 -0.40 -6.39
N VAL A 133 6.65 0.16 -5.20
CA VAL A 133 7.88 0.87 -4.81
C VAL A 133 9.13 -0.01 -4.97
N LYS A 134 9.07 -1.25 -4.46
CA LYS A 134 10.17 -2.21 -4.59
C LYS A 134 10.52 -2.49 -6.05
N GLN A 135 9.52 -2.64 -6.92
CA GLN A 135 9.74 -2.92 -8.35
C GLN A 135 10.44 -1.75 -9.03
N HIS A 136 9.95 -0.51 -8.84
CA HIS A 136 10.57 0.69 -9.41
C HIS A 136 12.00 0.90 -8.92
N MET A 137 12.24 0.77 -7.61
CA MET A 137 13.60 0.87 -7.07
C MET A 137 14.56 -0.17 -7.65
N LYS A 138 14.08 -1.39 -7.94
CA LYS A 138 14.89 -2.41 -8.62
C LYS A 138 15.19 -2.04 -10.07
N THR A 139 14.19 -1.52 -10.79
CA THR A 139 14.35 -1.04 -12.16
C THR A 139 15.36 0.12 -12.20
N TRP A 140 15.23 1.13 -11.34
CA TRP A 140 16.20 2.23 -11.26
C TRP A 140 17.63 1.76 -10.96
N ALA A 141 17.78 0.76 -10.09
CA ALA A 141 19.10 0.20 -9.80
C ALA A 141 19.66 -0.58 -11.00
N ALA A 142 18.83 -1.31 -11.73
CA ALA A 142 19.24 -2.04 -12.94
C ALA A 142 19.62 -1.10 -14.10
N GLU A 143 18.94 0.05 -14.19
CA GLU A 143 19.23 1.12 -15.15
C GLU A 143 20.45 1.98 -14.75
N GLY A 144 21.10 1.68 -13.64
CA GLY A 144 22.26 2.43 -13.17
C GLY A 144 21.96 3.81 -12.59
N LYS A 145 20.69 4.15 -12.35
CA LYS A 145 20.26 5.44 -11.81
C LYS A 145 20.66 5.66 -10.34
N GLY A 146 21.12 4.61 -9.65
CA GLY A 146 21.48 4.69 -8.25
C GLY A 146 21.55 3.33 -7.56
N LEU A 147 21.40 3.31 -6.26
CA LEU A 147 21.51 2.11 -5.46
C LEU A 147 20.38 1.95 -4.43
N LEU A 148 19.99 0.70 -4.19
CA LEU A 148 19.13 0.30 -3.08
C LEU A 148 19.91 0.42 -1.77
N VAL A 149 19.57 1.41 -0.93
CA VAL A 149 20.15 1.55 0.41
C VAL A 149 19.59 0.46 1.32
N THR A 150 18.30 0.20 1.24
CA THR A 150 17.65 -0.89 1.98
C THR A 150 17.35 -2.07 1.05
N LYS A 151 18.08 -3.19 1.21
CA LYS A 151 17.79 -4.43 0.48
C LYS A 151 16.46 -5.06 0.90
N LYS A 152 16.15 -5.02 2.21
CA LYS A 152 14.88 -5.40 2.81
C LYS A 152 14.21 -4.14 3.38
N PRO A 153 12.87 -4.07 3.44
CA PRO A 153 12.24 -2.92 4.08
C PRO A 153 12.57 -2.89 5.57
N LEU A 154 12.75 -1.70 6.12
CA LEU A 154 12.74 -1.51 7.55
C LEU A 154 11.29 -1.56 8.03
N VAL A 155 11.05 -2.24 9.13
CA VAL A 155 9.74 -2.39 9.76
C VAL A 155 9.79 -1.79 11.16
N PRO A 156 8.66 -1.32 11.71
CA PRO A 156 8.62 -0.72 13.03
C PRO A 156 9.01 -1.74 14.11
N ARG A 157 9.62 -1.26 15.17
CA ARG A 157 9.94 -2.06 16.36
C ARG A 157 8.68 -2.23 17.22
N GLU A 158 8.70 -3.18 18.14
CA GLU A 158 7.57 -3.43 19.04
C GLU A 158 7.23 -2.22 19.91
N GLU A 159 8.24 -1.47 20.35
CA GLU A 159 8.07 -0.24 21.11
C GLU A 159 7.26 0.78 20.30
N GLU A 160 7.66 1.04 19.04
CA GLU A 160 6.97 1.95 18.14
C GLU A 160 5.52 1.51 17.88
N ILE A 161 5.28 0.19 17.73
CA ILE A 161 3.93 -0.34 17.54
C ILE A 161 3.07 -0.15 18.79
N ARG A 162 3.66 -0.20 20.00
CA ARG A 162 2.93 0.06 21.26
C ARG A 162 2.52 1.52 21.38
N GLU A 163 3.41 2.43 21.01
CA GLU A 163 3.16 3.87 21.04
C GLU A 163 2.23 4.31 19.91
N ASN A 164 2.46 3.78 18.70
CA ASN A 164 1.70 4.10 17.51
C ASN A 164 1.19 2.82 16.81
N LYS A 165 -0.01 2.38 17.15
CA LYS A 165 -0.63 1.18 16.55
C LYS A 165 -0.78 1.25 15.02
N ARG A 166 -0.78 2.46 14.45
CA ARG A 166 -0.88 2.67 13.00
C ARG A 166 0.40 2.28 12.27
N SER A 167 1.55 2.30 12.94
CA SER A 167 2.84 1.91 12.37
C SER A 167 2.95 0.41 12.05
N ARG A 168 2.12 -0.46 12.65
CA ARG A 168 2.21 -1.93 12.57
C ARG A 168 2.46 -2.49 11.17
N SER A 169 1.87 -1.91 10.14
CA SER A 169 1.99 -2.35 8.75
C SER A 169 2.99 -1.54 7.93
N ALA A 170 3.61 -0.53 8.53
CA ALA A 170 4.55 0.34 7.85
C ALA A 170 5.81 -0.43 7.37
N LYS A 171 6.24 -0.09 6.17
CA LYS A 171 7.51 -0.57 5.60
C LYS A 171 8.24 0.63 4.99
N LEU A 172 9.45 0.85 5.44
CA LEU A 172 10.30 1.93 4.95
C LEU A 172 11.33 1.36 3.97
N ARG A 173 11.44 2.00 2.80
CA ARG A 173 12.46 1.73 1.79
C ARG A 173 13.22 2.99 1.42
N VAL A 174 14.50 2.84 1.19
CA VAL A 174 15.40 3.94 0.82
C VAL A 174 16.12 3.60 -0.47
N PHE A 175 16.11 4.54 -1.42
CA PHE A 175 16.89 4.52 -2.64
C PHE A 175 17.71 5.80 -2.74
N ARG A 176 18.93 5.70 -3.21
CA ARG A 176 19.81 6.84 -3.48
C ARG A 176 20.09 6.93 -4.97
N PHE A 177 19.62 8.00 -5.58
CA PHE A 177 20.00 8.38 -6.94
C PHE A 177 21.43 8.91 -6.95
N GLY A 178 22.09 8.78 -8.10
CA GLY A 178 23.43 9.29 -8.32
C GLY A 178 24.45 8.20 -8.62
N PRO A 179 25.72 8.58 -8.74
CA PRO A 179 26.80 7.68 -9.11
C PRO A 179 26.83 6.44 -8.20
N VAL A 180 26.83 5.28 -8.80
CA VAL A 180 26.90 4.01 -8.06
C VAL A 180 28.37 3.78 -7.69
N PRO A 181 28.76 3.85 -6.40
CA PRO A 181 30.15 3.64 -6.01
C PRO A 181 30.66 2.28 -6.49
N THR A 182 31.84 2.23 -7.00
CA THR A 182 32.52 0.99 -7.41
C THR A 182 32.69 0.05 -6.22
N ARG A 183 32.99 -1.22 -6.53
CA ARG A 183 33.23 -2.22 -5.47
C ARG A 183 34.43 -1.81 -4.58
N GLU A 184 35.41 -1.13 -5.16
CA GLU A 184 36.61 -0.66 -4.45
C GLU A 184 36.28 0.51 -3.54
N GLU A 185 35.52 1.49 -4.02
CA GLU A 185 35.07 2.65 -3.22
C GLU A 185 34.21 2.21 -2.04
N ARG A 186 33.30 1.23 -2.27
CA ARG A 186 32.49 0.65 -1.17
C ARG A 186 33.32 -0.08 -0.12
N ARG A 187 34.41 -0.76 -0.53
CA ARG A 187 35.35 -1.40 0.40
C ARG A 187 36.17 -0.37 1.16
N ALA A 188 36.61 0.69 0.49
CA ALA A 188 37.36 1.79 1.11
C ALA A 188 36.50 2.54 2.14
N ALA A 189 35.23 2.85 1.82
CA ALA A 189 34.30 3.49 2.75
C ALA A 189 34.10 2.65 4.03
N ARG A 190 33.83 1.35 3.89
CA ARG A 190 33.69 0.45 5.05
C ARG A 190 34.93 0.34 5.91
N ARG A 191 36.13 0.43 5.33
CA ARG A 191 37.39 0.44 6.10
C ARG A 191 37.55 1.73 6.90
N LYS A 192 37.09 2.87 6.39
CA LYS A 192 37.12 4.16 7.11
C LYS A 192 36.13 4.18 8.28
N GLU A 193 34.88 3.70 8.08
CA GLU A 193 33.86 3.60 9.14
C GLU A 193 34.28 2.66 10.29
N GLY A 194 34.93 1.52 9.96
CA GLY A 194 35.45 0.60 10.98
C GLY A 194 36.65 1.13 11.79
N ARG A 195 37.30 2.20 11.31
CA ARG A 195 38.41 2.86 12.03
C ARG A 195 37.98 4.02 12.93
N SER A 196 36.81 4.61 12.67
CA SER A 196 36.29 5.75 13.47
C SER A 196 35.39 5.29 14.64
N GLY A 197 35.14 4.00 14.80
CA GLY A 197 34.35 3.44 15.89
C GLY A 197 35.10 3.14 17.20
N GLY A 198 36.35 3.55 17.33
CA GLY A 198 37.08 3.51 18.60
C GLY A 198 36.75 4.74 19.45
N LEU A 199 35.82 4.61 20.39
CA LEU A 199 35.62 5.59 21.46
C LEU A 199 36.92 5.71 22.25
N PRO A 200 37.41 6.91 22.55
CA PRO A 200 38.47 7.07 23.53
C PRO A 200 37.92 6.71 24.90
N SER A 201 38.53 5.68 25.50
CA SER A 201 38.34 5.38 26.90
C SER A 201 38.96 6.54 27.74
N ALA A 202 38.13 7.18 28.52
CA ALA A 202 38.52 7.98 29.67
C ALA A 202 37.57 7.66 30.82
#